data_3568f62d7d90aa3b4c1750a6692aa77a
#
_entry.id   3568f62d7d90aa3b4c1750a6692aa77a
#
_cell.length_a   1.000
_cell.length_b   1.000
_cell.length_c   1.000
_cell.angle_alpha   90.00
_cell.angle_beta   90.00
_cell.angle_gamma   90.00
#
_symmetry.space_group_name_H-M   'P 1'
#
loop_
_entity.id
_entity.type
_entity.pdbx_description
1 polymer ?
#
loop_
_entity_poly.entity_id
_entity_poly.type
_entity_poly.pdbx_seq_one_letter_code
_entity_poly.pdbx_strand_id
1 'polypeptide(L)'
;VRGLKVSEKKTKLVKATDGFDFLGWHFKVQTNGKFRCVPSEDNYKTFRQKVKNIVNCSNYGARVKAMKLAPLVRGWRNYHRYCKMDGSRFTLWRMIHRAFKVFNKEKKLNRYTATELIKKAFPAVSYSENRHINFKCNKSPYDGNMVYWSKRNSKLYDGATSGCLKKQNHSCGHCGLKFMDDERVLLHHIDGNHDNWKPKNLMAVHHSCHQYIHMGKTEKV
;
A
#
# COMPACT_ATOMS: atom_id res chain seq x y z
N VAL A 1 -1.88 -7.59 31.39
CA VAL A 1 -2.05 -6.16 31.07
C VAL A 1 -0.68 -5.52 31.11
N ARG A 2 -0.26 -4.87 29.99
CA ARG A 2 1.12 -4.38 29.79
C ARG A 2 1.46 -3.08 30.53
N GLY A 3 0.73 -2.72 31.59
CA GLY A 3 1.00 -1.52 32.43
C GLY A 3 0.86 -0.17 31.71
N LEU A 4 0.34 -0.14 30.48
CA LEU A 4 0.14 1.09 29.72
C LEU A 4 -1.08 1.85 30.26
N LYS A 5 -0.89 3.14 30.56
CA LYS A 5 -1.99 4.03 30.96
C LYS A 5 -2.49 4.81 29.76
N VAL A 6 -3.81 4.87 29.60
CA VAL A 6 -4.46 5.69 28.57
C VAL A 6 -4.37 7.16 28.97
N SER A 7 -3.95 8.02 28.04
CA SER A 7 -3.91 9.46 28.28
C SER A 7 -5.31 10.05 28.12
N GLU A 8 -5.95 10.44 29.20
CA GLU A 8 -7.29 11.06 29.21
C GLU A 8 -7.37 12.31 28.31
N LYS A 9 -6.31 13.13 28.32
CA LYS A 9 -6.23 14.34 27.49
C LYS A 9 -6.21 14.06 25.98
N LYS A 10 -5.72 12.88 25.56
CA LYS A 10 -5.57 12.49 24.14
C LYS A 10 -6.63 11.48 23.69
N THR A 11 -7.38 10.91 24.61
CA THR A 11 -8.43 9.92 24.33
C THR A 11 -9.77 10.63 24.21
N LYS A 12 -10.44 10.43 23.09
CA LYS A 12 -11.77 10.98 22.83
C LYS A 12 -12.72 9.86 22.45
N LEU A 13 -13.88 9.84 23.09
CA LEU A 13 -14.98 8.98 22.68
C LEU A 13 -15.82 9.74 21.66
N VAL A 14 -15.92 9.23 20.43
CA VAL A 14 -16.66 9.87 19.35
C VAL A 14 -17.61 8.88 18.68
N LYS A 15 -18.75 9.37 18.18
CA LYS A 15 -19.66 8.54 17.39
C LYS A 15 -19.07 8.37 15.98
N ALA A 16 -19.09 7.14 15.47
CA ALA A 16 -18.60 6.85 14.10
C ALA A 16 -19.36 7.61 13.01
N THR A 17 -20.61 8.02 13.27
CA THR A 17 -21.44 8.84 12.38
C THR A 17 -20.99 10.31 12.32
N ASP A 18 -20.38 10.83 13.37
CA ASP A 18 -19.86 12.20 13.39
C ASP A 18 -18.53 12.27 12.64
N GLY A 19 -17.79 11.16 12.64
CA GLY A 19 -16.49 11.00 12.03
C GLY A 19 -15.34 11.42 12.95
N PHE A 20 -14.16 10.90 12.66
CA PHE A 20 -12.94 11.22 13.42
C PHE A 20 -11.71 11.14 12.54
N ASP A 21 -10.68 11.88 12.91
CA ASP A 21 -9.39 11.88 12.24
C ASP A 21 -8.40 10.97 12.99
N PHE A 22 -7.74 10.09 12.25
CA PHE A 22 -6.71 9.21 12.78
C PHE A 22 -5.62 8.97 11.74
N LEU A 23 -4.36 9.18 12.12
CA LEU A 23 -3.19 8.98 11.26
C LEU A 23 -3.31 9.64 9.88
N GLY A 24 -3.86 10.86 9.82
CA GLY A 24 -4.01 11.61 8.56
C GLY A 24 -5.17 11.17 7.68
N TRP A 25 -6.02 10.28 8.19
CA TRP A 25 -7.27 9.86 7.59
C TRP A 25 -8.46 10.40 8.35
N HIS A 26 -9.54 10.68 7.65
CA HIS A 26 -10.86 10.96 8.20
C HIS A 26 -11.77 9.74 7.98
N PHE A 27 -12.27 9.17 9.04
CA PHE A 27 -13.16 8.02 9.04
C PHE A 27 -14.58 8.46 9.42
N LYS A 28 -15.57 7.98 8.69
CA LYS A 28 -16.97 8.30 8.95
C LYS A 28 -17.89 7.18 8.47
N VAL A 29 -18.90 6.85 9.26
CA VAL A 29 -20.06 6.07 8.80
C VAL A 29 -21.14 7.02 8.33
N GLN A 30 -21.55 6.89 7.08
CA GLN A 30 -22.61 7.73 6.49
C GLN A 30 -23.99 7.29 7.02
N THR A 31 -25.00 8.12 6.87
CA THR A 31 -26.39 7.84 7.25
C THR A 31 -26.96 6.59 6.61
N ASN A 32 -26.48 6.22 5.42
CA ASN A 32 -26.82 4.99 4.71
C ASN A 32 -26.03 3.75 5.19
N GLY A 33 -25.32 3.82 6.31
CA GLY A 33 -24.51 2.75 6.88
C GLY A 33 -23.18 2.48 6.16
N LYS A 34 -22.87 3.19 5.06
CA LYS A 34 -21.63 2.98 4.31
C LYS A 34 -20.44 3.63 5.03
N PHE A 35 -19.41 2.85 5.22
CA PHE A 35 -18.13 3.35 5.73
C PHE A 35 -17.40 4.15 4.66
N ARG A 36 -16.86 5.30 5.06
CA ARG A 36 -16.06 6.17 4.21
C ARG A 36 -14.75 6.52 4.91
N CYS A 37 -13.64 6.35 4.21
CA CYS A 37 -12.34 6.88 4.61
C CYS A 37 -11.80 7.79 3.51
N VAL A 38 -11.31 8.95 3.91
CA VAL A 38 -10.71 9.95 3.03
C VAL A 38 -9.52 10.60 3.73
N PRO A 39 -8.62 11.30 3.02
CA PRO A 39 -7.58 12.08 3.69
C PRO A 39 -8.20 13.08 4.67
N SER A 40 -7.61 13.23 5.86
CA SER A 40 -8.03 14.28 6.79
C SER A 40 -7.75 15.66 6.18
N GLU A 41 -8.53 16.66 6.59
CA GLU A 41 -8.43 17.99 6.03
C GLU A 41 -7.06 18.63 6.29
N ASP A 42 -6.52 18.43 7.49
CA ASP A 42 -5.20 18.94 7.89
C ASP A 42 -4.07 18.24 7.14
N ASN A 43 -4.16 16.92 6.93
CA ASN A 43 -3.19 16.20 6.10
C ASN A 43 -3.20 16.73 4.66
N TYR A 44 -4.37 16.93 4.08
CA TYR A 44 -4.51 17.46 2.73
C TYR A 44 -4.03 18.91 2.63
N LYS A 45 -4.32 19.78 3.61
CA LYS A 45 -3.80 21.16 3.68
C LYS A 45 -2.28 21.19 3.74
N THR A 46 -1.71 20.36 4.62
CA THR A 46 -0.25 20.22 4.76
C THR A 46 0.41 19.75 3.46
N PHE A 47 -0.16 18.74 2.83
CA PHE A 47 0.33 18.26 1.54
C PHE A 47 0.26 19.34 0.46
N ARG A 48 -0.88 20.04 0.34
CA ARG A 48 -1.03 21.16 -0.60
C ARG A 48 0.00 22.26 -0.37
N GLN A 49 0.28 22.59 0.89
CA GLN A 49 1.27 23.61 1.23
C GLN A 49 2.68 23.18 0.81
N LYS A 50 3.07 21.92 1.05
CA LYS A 50 4.35 21.37 0.59
C LYS A 50 4.49 21.44 -0.93
N VAL A 51 3.45 21.04 -1.67
CA VAL A 51 3.42 21.14 -3.14
C VAL A 51 3.54 22.60 -3.59
N LYS A 52 2.78 23.53 -2.98
CA LYS A 52 2.80 24.96 -3.29
C LYS A 52 4.20 25.56 -3.06
N ASN A 53 4.86 25.20 -1.99
CA ASN A 53 6.21 25.71 -1.67
C ASN A 53 7.22 25.29 -2.75
N ILE A 54 7.19 24.04 -3.22
CA ILE A 54 8.07 23.56 -4.29
C ILE A 54 7.76 24.26 -5.62
N VAL A 55 6.47 24.33 -5.99
CA VAL A 55 6.04 24.92 -7.26
C VAL A 55 6.41 26.40 -7.35
N ASN A 56 6.25 27.15 -6.27
CA ASN A 56 6.49 28.59 -6.22
C ASN A 56 7.95 28.96 -5.91
N CYS A 57 8.83 28.01 -5.60
CA CYS A 57 10.23 28.28 -5.32
C CYS A 57 10.92 28.85 -6.57
N SER A 58 11.39 30.09 -6.51
CA SER A 58 12.09 30.78 -7.62
C SER A 58 13.45 30.16 -7.94
N ASN A 59 14.11 29.57 -6.93
CA ASN A 59 15.45 29.01 -7.08
C ASN A 59 15.49 27.67 -7.84
N TYR A 60 14.33 27.08 -8.16
CA TYR A 60 14.25 25.80 -8.85
C TYR A 60 13.65 25.95 -10.24
N GLY A 61 14.36 25.46 -11.25
CA GLY A 61 13.78 25.26 -12.58
C GLY A 61 12.76 24.11 -12.59
N ALA A 62 11.94 24.04 -13.65
CA ALA A 62 10.83 23.06 -13.74
C ALA A 62 11.28 21.60 -13.60
N ARG A 63 12.47 21.25 -14.12
CA ARG A 63 13.03 19.89 -13.98
C ARG A 63 13.31 19.53 -12.53
N VAL A 64 13.94 20.43 -11.77
CA VAL A 64 14.22 20.24 -10.34
C VAL A 64 12.93 20.18 -9.54
N LYS A 65 11.96 21.06 -9.85
CA LYS A 65 10.63 21.04 -9.22
C LYS A 65 9.95 19.69 -9.44
N ALA A 66 9.99 19.14 -10.67
CA ALA A 66 9.40 17.86 -10.99
C ALA A 66 10.06 16.71 -10.19
N MET A 67 11.40 16.71 -10.09
CA MET A 67 12.13 15.72 -9.29
C MET A 67 11.77 15.77 -7.80
N LYS A 68 11.59 16.96 -7.22
CA LYS A 68 11.20 17.12 -5.82
C LYS A 68 9.73 16.80 -5.55
N LEU A 69 8.86 17.08 -6.52
CA LEU A 69 7.42 16.79 -6.40
C LEU A 69 7.12 15.29 -6.53
N ALA A 70 7.81 14.57 -7.41
CA ALA A 70 7.51 13.17 -7.70
C ALA A 70 7.49 12.26 -6.46
N PRO A 71 8.51 12.22 -5.58
CA PRO A 71 8.49 11.40 -4.38
C PRO A 71 7.43 11.86 -3.37
N LEU A 72 7.24 13.17 -3.21
CA LEU A 72 6.22 13.74 -2.31
C LEU A 72 4.80 13.31 -2.74
N VAL A 73 4.49 13.47 -4.02
CA VAL A 73 3.16 13.12 -4.57
C VAL A 73 2.95 11.61 -4.57
N ARG A 74 3.97 10.83 -4.97
CA ARG A 74 3.90 9.36 -4.96
C ARG A 74 3.67 8.82 -3.55
N GLY A 75 4.42 9.31 -2.56
CA GLY A 75 4.27 8.93 -1.16
C GLY A 75 2.88 9.22 -0.63
N TRP A 76 2.37 10.44 -0.86
CA TRP A 76 1.04 10.83 -0.43
C TRP A 76 -0.07 10.02 -1.12
N ARG A 77 0.04 9.79 -2.43
CA ARG A 77 -0.91 8.96 -3.20
C ARG A 77 -0.87 7.50 -2.77
N ASN A 78 0.30 6.93 -2.54
CA ASN A 78 0.44 5.55 -2.05
C ASN A 78 -0.18 5.40 -0.67
N TYR A 79 0.01 6.36 0.23
CA TYR A 79 -0.59 6.34 1.54
C TYR A 79 -2.12 6.37 1.47
N HIS A 80 -2.67 7.22 0.59
CA HIS A 80 -4.12 7.38 0.41
C HIS A 80 -4.71 6.56 -0.74
N ARG A 81 -4.01 5.54 -1.24
CA ARG A 81 -4.45 4.72 -2.39
C ARG A 81 -5.72 3.90 -2.14
N TYR A 82 -6.18 3.83 -0.89
CA TYR A 82 -7.37 3.08 -0.47
C TYR A 82 -8.66 3.91 -0.52
N CYS A 83 -8.60 5.17 -0.90
CA CYS A 83 -9.80 5.98 -1.13
C CYS A 83 -9.88 6.45 -2.57
N LYS A 84 -11.11 6.55 -3.09
CA LYS A 84 -11.36 7.15 -4.41
C LYS A 84 -11.24 8.67 -4.28
N MET A 85 -10.25 9.24 -4.95
CA MET A 85 -10.01 10.70 -4.94
C MET A 85 -10.65 11.42 -6.12
N ASP A 86 -10.94 10.70 -7.22
CA ASP A 86 -11.52 11.28 -8.42
C ASP A 86 -12.92 11.84 -8.14
N GLY A 87 -13.16 13.06 -8.62
CA GLY A 87 -14.41 13.78 -8.36
C GLY A 87 -14.61 14.28 -6.93
N SER A 88 -13.62 14.11 -6.06
CA SER A 88 -13.67 14.57 -4.67
C SER A 88 -12.98 15.92 -4.46
N ARG A 89 -13.24 16.54 -3.29
CA ARG A 89 -12.52 17.76 -2.86
C ARG A 89 -11.02 17.56 -2.67
N PHE A 90 -10.54 16.32 -2.61
CA PHE A 90 -9.13 15.95 -2.46
C PHE A 90 -8.41 15.71 -3.78
N THR A 91 -9.04 16.04 -4.90
CA THR A 91 -8.42 15.93 -6.24
C THR A 91 -7.16 16.76 -6.36
N LEU A 92 -6.18 16.24 -7.08
CA LEU A 92 -4.92 16.96 -7.35
C LEU A 92 -5.01 17.89 -8.56
N TRP A 93 -6.13 17.93 -9.26
CA TRP A 93 -6.28 18.68 -10.52
C TRP A 93 -5.84 20.14 -10.41
N ARG A 94 -6.28 20.86 -9.38
CA ARG A 94 -5.91 22.28 -9.18
C ARG A 94 -4.41 22.47 -8.97
N MET A 95 -3.75 21.55 -8.27
CA MET A 95 -2.30 21.60 -8.05
C MET A 95 -1.53 21.31 -9.33
N ILE A 96 -1.97 20.31 -10.09
CA ILE A 96 -1.42 19.94 -11.39
C ILE A 96 -1.52 21.12 -12.36
N HIS A 97 -2.70 21.73 -12.47
CA HIS A 97 -2.94 22.87 -13.35
C HIS A 97 -2.07 24.10 -12.98
N ARG A 98 -1.95 24.39 -11.68
CA ARG A 98 -1.06 25.46 -11.21
C ARG A 98 0.41 25.16 -11.52
N ALA A 99 0.86 23.95 -11.24
CA ALA A 99 2.23 23.53 -11.56
C ALA A 99 2.51 23.61 -13.07
N PHE A 100 1.57 23.17 -13.90
CA PHE A 100 1.66 23.29 -15.36
C PHE A 100 1.82 24.75 -15.81
N LYS A 101 0.99 25.68 -15.28
CA LYS A 101 1.13 27.11 -15.60
C LYS A 101 2.51 27.66 -15.25
N VAL A 102 3.09 27.24 -14.11
CA VAL A 102 4.43 27.66 -13.68
C VAL A 102 5.49 27.08 -14.59
N PHE A 103 5.42 25.79 -14.92
CA PHE A 103 6.41 25.10 -15.77
C PHE A 103 6.39 25.64 -17.20
N ASN A 104 5.19 25.91 -17.76
CA ASN A 104 5.03 26.42 -19.12
C ASN A 104 5.52 27.88 -19.29
N LYS A 105 5.71 28.61 -18.21
CA LYS A 105 6.28 29.99 -18.25
C LYS A 105 7.80 29.99 -18.32
N GLU A 106 8.47 28.87 -18.14
CA GLU A 106 9.93 28.81 -18.19
C GLU A 106 10.39 28.91 -19.65
N LYS A 107 11.20 29.96 -19.94
CA LYS A 107 11.61 30.34 -21.32
C LYS A 107 12.26 29.23 -22.16
N LYS A 108 12.86 28.23 -21.53
CA LYS A 108 13.55 27.10 -22.18
C LYS A 108 12.68 25.85 -22.38
N LEU A 109 11.39 25.91 -22.04
CA LEU A 109 10.47 24.76 -22.11
C LEU A 109 9.36 25.04 -23.12
N ASN A 110 9.11 24.06 -23.98
CA ASN A 110 7.90 24.04 -24.79
C ASN A 110 6.75 23.35 -24.04
N ARG A 111 5.53 23.49 -24.54
CA ARG A 111 4.32 22.93 -23.96
C ARG A 111 4.39 21.41 -23.79
N TYR A 112 5.00 20.70 -24.75
CA TYR A 112 5.16 19.25 -24.71
C TYR A 112 6.06 18.84 -23.53
N THR A 113 7.25 19.43 -23.43
CA THR A 113 8.20 19.16 -22.35
C THR A 113 7.60 19.50 -20.97
N ALA A 114 6.85 20.61 -20.86
CA ALA A 114 6.15 20.98 -19.63
C ALA A 114 5.13 19.90 -19.25
N THR A 115 4.39 19.34 -20.21
CA THR A 115 3.44 18.26 -19.97
C THR A 115 4.13 16.99 -19.48
N GLU A 116 5.25 16.59 -20.08
CA GLU A 116 6.02 15.42 -19.65
C GLU A 116 6.59 15.60 -18.23
N LEU A 117 7.08 16.79 -17.90
CA LEU A 117 7.53 17.11 -16.56
C LEU A 117 6.39 17.05 -15.53
N ILE A 118 5.18 17.46 -15.91
CA ILE A 118 4.01 17.34 -15.04
C ILE A 118 3.63 15.87 -14.80
N LYS A 119 3.66 15.02 -15.83
CA LYS A 119 3.43 13.57 -15.65
C LYS A 119 4.45 12.96 -14.69
N LYS A 120 5.73 13.35 -14.78
CA LYS A 120 6.78 12.93 -13.85
C LYS A 120 6.55 13.47 -12.43
N ALA A 121 6.15 14.74 -12.30
CA ALA A 121 5.92 15.40 -11.01
C ALA A 121 4.71 14.84 -10.25
N PHE A 122 3.66 14.43 -10.98
CA PHE A 122 2.41 13.91 -10.43
C PHE A 122 2.14 12.48 -10.93
N PRO A 123 2.97 11.49 -10.54
CA PRO A 123 2.82 10.12 -11.00
C PRO A 123 1.46 9.56 -10.61
N ALA A 124 0.85 8.81 -11.51
CA ALA A 124 -0.38 8.07 -11.21
C ALA A 124 -0.07 6.95 -10.21
N VAL A 125 -1.01 6.69 -9.32
CA VAL A 125 -0.99 5.55 -8.40
C VAL A 125 -2.33 4.87 -8.50
N SER A 126 -2.32 3.55 -8.69
CA SER A 126 -3.54 2.76 -8.79
C SER A 126 -4.31 2.80 -7.48
N TYR A 127 -5.61 2.99 -7.59
CA TYR A 127 -6.52 2.77 -6.47
C TYR A 127 -6.48 1.29 -6.06
N SER A 128 -6.42 1.02 -4.77
CA SER A 128 -6.46 -0.34 -4.24
C SER A 128 -7.77 -0.58 -3.51
N GLU A 129 -8.60 -1.45 -4.05
CA GLU A 129 -9.76 -1.98 -3.33
C GLU A 129 -9.32 -3.10 -2.39
N ASN A 130 -8.65 -2.77 -1.28
CA ASN A 130 -8.52 -3.75 -0.21
C ASN A 130 -9.88 -3.91 0.46
N ARG A 131 -10.63 -4.88 -0.01
CA ARG A 131 -11.86 -5.29 0.67
C ARG A 131 -11.46 -5.95 1.98
N HIS A 132 -11.78 -5.30 3.10
CA HIS A 132 -11.68 -5.94 4.40
C HIS A 132 -12.58 -7.18 4.40
N ILE A 133 -11.96 -8.35 4.55
CA ILE A 133 -12.69 -9.61 4.68
C ILE A 133 -12.99 -9.76 6.17
N ASN A 134 -14.26 -9.63 6.55
CA ASN A 134 -14.69 -9.80 7.92
C ASN A 134 -14.27 -11.16 8.48
N PHE A 135 -13.91 -11.20 9.75
CA PHE A 135 -13.71 -12.47 10.46
C PHE A 135 -15.04 -13.21 10.55
N LYS A 136 -15.00 -14.52 10.43
CA LYS A 136 -16.18 -15.35 10.65
C LYS A 136 -16.41 -15.51 12.14
N CYS A 137 -17.60 -15.15 12.61
CA CYS A 137 -17.99 -15.28 14.02
C CYS A 137 -16.95 -14.67 14.99
N ASN A 138 -16.69 -15.31 16.10
CA ASN A 138 -15.76 -14.87 17.15
C ASN A 138 -14.30 -15.30 16.89
N LYS A 139 -13.87 -15.34 15.62
CA LYS A 139 -12.49 -15.69 15.28
C LYS A 139 -11.51 -14.61 15.70
N SER A 140 -10.41 -15.03 16.33
CA SER A 140 -9.30 -14.20 16.73
C SER A 140 -8.00 -14.73 16.10
N PRO A 141 -7.03 -13.90 15.72
CA PRO A 141 -5.71 -14.37 15.26
C PRO A 141 -5.01 -15.29 16.27
N TYR A 142 -5.41 -15.24 17.52
CA TYR A 142 -4.84 -16.03 18.62
C TYR A 142 -5.72 -17.23 19.01
N ASP A 143 -6.71 -17.60 18.21
CA ASP A 143 -7.63 -18.72 18.50
C ASP A 143 -7.05 -20.10 18.16
N GLY A 144 -5.82 -20.18 17.69
CA GLY A 144 -5.13 -21.41 17.29
C GLY A 144 -5.69 -22.09 16.03
N ASN A 145 -6.67 -21.49 15.34
CA ASN A 145 -7.26 -22.09 14.13
C ASN A 145 -6.41 -21.80 12.88
N MET A 146 -5.25 -22.45 12.83
CA MET A 146 -4.26 -22.24 11.78
C MET A 146 -4.82 -22.51 10.37
N VAL A 147 -5.71 -23.46 10.21
CA VAL A 147 -6.33 -23.78 8.90
C VAL A 147 -7.19 -22.63 8.40
N TYR A 148 -7.99 -22.03 9.27
CA TYR A 148 -8.80 -20.86 8.93
C TYR A 148 -7.93 -19.67 8.53
N TRP A 149 -6.92 -19.37 9.34
CA TRP A 149 -6.05 -18.21 9.13
C TRP A 149 -5.17 -18.39 7.88
N SER A 150 -4.60 -19.57 7.66
CA SER A 150 -3.84 -19.86 6.45
C SER A 150 -4.69 -19.72 5.17
N LYS A 151 -5.93 -20.22 5.17
CA LYS A 151 -6.88 -20.04 4.07
C LYS A 151 -7.28 -18.60 3.84
N ARG A 152 -7.41 -17.81 4.91
CA ARG A 152 -7.71 -16.39 4.83
C ARG A 152 -6.54 -15.62 4.24
N ASN A 153 -5.33 -15.84 4.77
CA ASN A 153 -4.13 -15.11 4.40
C ASN A 153 -3.68 -15.43 2.97
N SER A 154 -3.96 -16.61 2.47
CA SER A 154 -3.68 -16.96 1.07
C SER A 154 -4.32 -16.00 0.05
N LYS A 155 -5.40 -15.32 0.42
CA LYS A 155 -6.06 -14.30 -0.43
C LYS A 155 -5.34 -12.96 -0.47
N LEU A 156 -4.38 -12.73 0.42
CA LEU A 156 -3.57 -11.50 0.49
C LEU A 156 -2.34 -11.58 -0.42
N TYR A 157 -2.01 -12.80 -0.90
CA TYR A 157 -0.88 -13.03 -1.78
C TYR A 157 -1.26 -12.83 -3.26
N ASP A 158 -0.25 -12.70 -4.11
CA ASP A 158 -0.40 -12.71 -5.55
C ASP A 158 -0.98 -14.03 -6.07
N GLY A 159 -1.39 -14.05 -7.34
CA GLY A 159 -2.07 -15.22 -7.95
C GLY A 159 -1.22 -16.48 -7.96
N ALA A 160 0.10 -16.39 -8.15
CA ALA A 160 1.02 -17.53 -8.18
C ALA A 160 1.16 -18.14 -6.79
N THR A 161 1.44 -17.32 -5.77
CA THR A 161 1.55 -17.75 -4.36
C THR A 161 0.23 -18.33 -3.85
N SER A 162 -0.88 -17.66 -4.12
CA SER A 162 -2.22 -18.14 -3.74
C SER A 162 -2.56 -19.48 -4.44
N GLY A 163 -2.16 -19.65 -5.71
CA GLY A 163 -2.31 -20.90 -6.45
C GLY A 163 -1.53 -22.05 -5.85
N CYS A 164 -0.26 -21.83 -5.47
CA CYS A 164 0.58 -22.82 -4.79
C CYS A 164 0.00 -23.20 -3.43
N LEU A 165 -0.38 -22.22 -2.61
CA LEU A 165 -0.98 -22.47 -1.29
C LEU A 165 -2.27 -23.32 -1.39
N LYS A 166 -3.11 -23.08 -2.40
CA LYS A 166 -4.31 -23.91 -2.63
C LYS A 166 -3.94 -25.36 -2.97
N LYS A 167 -2.98 -25.56 -3.87
CA LYS A 167 -2.53 -26.92 -4.27
C LYS A 167 -1.90 -27.67 -3.11
N GLN A 168 -1.15 -26.98 -2.26
CA GLN A 168 -0.47 -27.53 -1.09
C GLN A 168 -1.37 -27.62 0.16
N ASN A 169 -2.68 -27.43 0.01
CA ASN A 169 -3.64 -27.41 1.13
C ASN A 169 -3.22 -26.45 2.26
N HIS A 170 -2.67 -25.29 1.89
CA HIS A 170 -2.19 -24.23 2.78
C HIS A 170 -1.11 -24.71 3.77
N SER A 171 -0.24 -25.62 3.32
CA SER A 171 0.93 -26.10 4.07
C SER A 171 2.20 -25.78 3.29
N CYS A 172 3.32 -25.68 4.00
CA CYS A 172 4.63 -25.56 3.39
C CYS A 172 4.95 -26.79 2.56
N GLY A 173 5.39 -26.62 1.31
CA GLY A 173 5.73 -27.73 0.43
C GLY A 173 6.98 -28.50 0.84
N HIS A 174 7.82 -27.96 1.73
CA HIS A 174 9.02 -28.57 2.23
C HIS A 174 8.79 -29.34 3.55
N CYS A 175 8.29 -28.67 4.58
CA CYS A 175 8.15 -29.30 5.91
C CYS A 175 6.73 -29.79 6.22
N GLY A 176 5.75 -29.52 5.37
CA GLY A 176 4.34 -29.92 5.55
C GLY A 176 3.56 -29.13 6.62
N LEU A 177 4.21 -28.29 7.42
CA LEU A 177 3.55 -27.50 8.46
C LEU A 177 2.72 -26.38 7.86
N LYS A 178 1.70 -25.91 8.62
CA LYS A 178 0.88 -24.76 8.26
C LYS A 178 1.65 -23.48 8.47
N PHE A 179 1.38 -22.48 7.63
CA PHE A 179 1.92 -21.14 7.81
C PHE A 179 1.23 -20.42 8.97
N MET A 180 2.03 -19.82 9.86
CA MET A 180 1.53 -18.95 10.93
C MET A 180 1.09 -17.60 10.37
N ASP A 181 0.32 -16.83 11.16
CA ASP A 181 -0.31 -15.58 10.72
C ASP A 181 0.70 -14.48 10.37
N ASP A 182 1.84 -14.47 11.05
CA ASP A 182 2.94 -13.52 10.91
C ASP A 182 4.07 -14.03 9.99
N GLU A 183 4.00 -15.29 9.55
CA GLU A 183 5.04 -15.89 8.70
C GLU A 183 4.93 -15.45 7.25
N ARG A 184 6.06 -15.08 6.69
CA ARG A 184 6.19 -14.75 5.28
C ARG A 184 6.25 -16.02 4.44
N VAL A 185 5.29 -16.17 3.53
CA VAL A 185 5.30 -17.22 2.51
C VAL A 185 6.20 -16.79 1.36
N LEU A 186 7.15 -17.66 0.98
CA LEU A 186 8.01 -17.47 -0.18
C LEU A 186 7.68 -18.48 -1.28
N LEU A 187 7.81 -18.06 -2.54
CA LEU A 187 7.79 -18.98 -3.68
C LEU A 187 9.20 -19.48 -3.97
N HIS A 188 9.34 -20.79 -4.03
CA HIS A 188 10.55 -21.47 -4.43
C HIS A 188 10.38 -22.05 -5.84
N HIS A 189 11.38 -21.83 -6.72
CA HIS A 189 11.45 -22.44 -8.05
C HIS A 189 12.18 -23.78 -7.92
N ILE A 190 11.45 -24.87 -8.17
CA ILE A 190 11.94 -26.25 -7.92
C ILE A 190 13.16 -26.56 -8.78
N ASP A 191 13.15 -26.12 -10.04
CA ASP A 191 14.27 -26.29 -10.99
C ASP A 191 15.41 -25.29 -10.80
N GLY A 192 15.26 -24.30 -9.89
CA GLY A 192 16.21 -23.23 -9.67
C GLY A 192 16.21 -22.13 -10.73
N ASN A 193 15.39 -22.22 -11.77
CA ASN A 193 15.27 -21.20 -12.80
C ASN A 193 14.18 -20.19 -12.42
N HIS A 194 14.59 -18.99 -12.06
CA HIS A 194 13.68 -17.91 -11.64
C HIS A 194 12.80 -17.35 -12.76
N ASP A 195 13.10 -17.63 -14.02
CA ASP A 195 12.27 -17.25 -15.16
C ASP A 195 11.15 -18.24 -15.44
N ASN A 196 11.20 -19.43 -14.86
CA ASN A 196 10.22 -20.49 -15.06
C ASN A 196 9.05 -20.39 -14.09
N TRP A 197 8.05 -19.59 -14.41
CA TRP A 197 6.84 -19.37 -13.63
C TRP A 197 5.72 -20.40 -13.85
N LYS A 198 6.03 -21.54 -14.45
CA LYS A 198 5.04 -22.60 -14.64
C LYS A 198 4.54 -23.11 -13.28
N PRO A 199 3.21 -23.28 -13.07
CA PRO A 199 2.64 -23.66 -11.78
C PRO A 199 3.13 -25.00 -11.21
N LYS A 200 3.71 -25.87 -12.03
CA LYS A 200 4.33 -27.13 -11.59
C LYS A 200 5.73 -26.93 -11.02
N ASN A 201 6.36 -25.82 -11.38
CA ASN A 201 7.71 -25.46 -10.94
C ASN A 201 7.74 -24.61 -9.65
N LEU A 202 6.58 -24.20 -9.16
CA LEU A 202 6.48 -23.29 -8.02
C LEU A 202 6.00 -24.03 -6.77
N MET A 203 6.66 -23.77 -5.65
CA MET A 203 6.33 -24.32 -4.34
C MET A 203 6.31 -23.19 -3.29
N ALA A 204 5.24 -23.10 -2.51
CA ALA A 204 5.13 -22.18 -1.41
C ALA A 204 5.82 -22.76 -0.16
N VAL A 205 6.75 -22.04 0.42
CA VAL A 205 7.57 -22.50 1.56
C VAL A 205 7.71 -21.43 2.62
N HIS A 206 8.01 -21.81 3.86
CA HIS A 206 8.45 -20.89 4.92
C HIS A 206 9.76 -20.23 4.53
N HIS A 207 10.04 -19.08 5.08
CA HIS A 207 11.31 -18.39 4.86
C HIS A 207 12.52 -19.27 5.30
N SER A 208 12.42 -19.89 6.47
CA SER A 208 13.46 -20.82 6.97
C SER A 208 13.63 -22.05 6.08
N CYS A 209 12.55 -22.63 5.60
CA CYS A 209 12.60 -23.76 4.67
C CYS A 209 13.22 -23.37 3.33
N HIS A 210 12.93 -22.17 2.83
CA HIS A 210 13.54 -21.66 1.60
C HIS A 210 15.06 -21.50 1.74
N GLN A 211 15.51 -20.93 2.87
CA GLN A 211 16.94 -20.84 3.18
C GLN A 211 17.60 -22.23 3.24
N TYR A 212 16.97 -23.17 3.94
CA TYR A 212 17.48 -24.54 4.06
C TYR A 212 17.66 -25.23 2.71
N ILE A 213 16.67 -25.11 1.80
CA ILE A 213 16.74 -25.68 0.45
C ILE A 213 17.93 -25.11 -0.33
N HIS A 214 18.25 -23.83 -0.14
CA HIS A 214 19.37 -23.18 -0.83
C HIS A 214 20.72 -23.51 -0.20
N MET A 215 20.79 -23.70 1.12
CA MET A 215 22.02 -24.10 1.80
C MET A 215 22.50 -25.49 1.34
N GLY A 216 21.61 -26.45 1.15
CA GLY A 216 21.94 -27.79 0.65
C GLY A 216 22.42 -27.83 -0.81
N LYS A 217 22.33 -26.73 -1.55
CA LYS A 217 22.86 -26.62 -2.94
C LYS A 217 24.28 -26.06 -3.00
N THR A 218 24.78 -25.45 -1.93
CA THR A 218 26.13 -24.88 -1.85
C THR A 218 27.21 -25.88 -1.46
N GLU A 219 26.85 -27.08 -1.03
CA GLU A 219 27.80 -28.14 -0.66
C GLU A 219 28.20 -29.10 -1.82
N LYS A 220 27.78 -28.77 -3.06
CA LYS A 220 28.20 -29.54 -4.27
C LYS A 220 29.06 -28.64 -5.17
N VAL A 221 30.28 -28.34 -4.70
CA VAL A 221 31.39 -27.88 -5.55
C VAL A 221 32.57 -28.82 -5.30
#